data_8559013b63cacf928762e84e3dc08696
#
_entry.id   8559013b63cacf928762e84e3dc08696
#
_cell.length_a   1.000
_cell.length_b   1.000
_cell.length_c   1.000
_cell.angle_alpha   90.00
_cell.angle_beta   90.00
_cell.angle_gamma   90.00
#
_symmetry.space_group_name_H-M   'P 1'
#
loop_
_entity.id
_entity.type
_entity.pdbx_description
1 polymer ?
#
loop_
_entity_poly.entity_id
_entity_poly.type
_entity_poly.pdbx_seq_one_letter_code
_entity_poly.pdbx_strand_id
1 'polypeptide(L)'
;EAAHLLYRGDLGSVNGQGIAGFLADNGDIVVPFLVYKDLRDRGFYVSPAREGWVDDPEGAAFVAHPRGDGPWDGTVQYRIRVLGERASVTLDSLGDVVLAVVDEESELTYLRTDVPEITGTSSAGIDGPIEGHLLEDRVLCWTPPPALYERGFYGQRMDRDDDAVQLSLLEAAYLAGEGLLAVDGGTEAIESRGRVVEGERFDRRLTVYRALRD
;
A
#
# COMPACT_ATOMS: atom_id res chain seq x y z
N GLU A 1 9.64 -26.85 1.58
CA GLU A 1 10.69 -27.56 2.38
C GLU A 1 11.47 -28.54 1.54
N ALA A 2 10.84 -29.50 0.82
CA ALA A 2 11.56 -30.52 0.04
C ALA A 2 12.56 -29.89 -0.95
N ALA A 3 12.16 -28.85 -1.71
CA ALA A 3 13.05 -28.13 -2.60
C ALA A 3 14.27 -27.51 -1.88
N HIS A 4 14.09 -27.01 -0.67
CA HIS A 4 15.19 -26.44 0.12
C HIS A 4 16.16 -27.53 0.62
N LEU A 5 15.65 -28.69 1.05
CA LEU A 5 16.48 -29.81 1.45
C LEU A 5 17.28 -30.40 0.26
N LEU A 6 16.65 -30.49 -0.91
CA LEU A 6 17.34 -30.86 -2.15
C LEU A 6 18.43 -29.84 -2.53
N TYR A 7 18.12 -28.54 -2.43
CA TYR A 7 19.07 -27.46 -2.73
C TYR A 7 20.31 -27.50 -1.82
N ARG A 8 20.11 -27.78 -0.54
CA ARG A 8 21.22 -27.89 0.42
C ARG A 8 22.00 -29.19 0.34
N GLY A 9 21.47 -30.18 -0.36
CA GLY A 9 22.02 -31.54 -0.41
C GLY A 9 21.72 -32.38 0.84
N ASP A 10 20.84 -31.88 1.73
CA ASP A 10 20.38 -32.65 2.91
C ASP A 10 19.41 -33.78 2.50
N LEU A 11 18.86 -33.69 1.29
CA LEU A 11 18.06 -34.71 0.63
C LEU A 11 18.62 -34.98 -0.78
N GLY A 12 18.92 -36.23 -1.09
CA GLY A 12 19.55 -36.59 -2.36
C GLY A 12 18.59 -36.52 -3.57
N SER A 13 17.35 -36.98 -3.39
CA SER A 13 16.32 -36.93 -4.43
C SER A 13 14.92 -37.02 -3.84
N VAL A 14 13.92 -36.53 -4.60
CA VAL A 14 12.49 -36.76 -4.38
C VAL A 14 11.94 -37.45 -5.62
N ASN A 15 11.35 -38.61 -5.47
CA ASN A 15 10.88 -39.45 -6.58
C ASN A 15 11.95 -39.69 -7.67
N GLY A 16 13.24 -39.83 -7.26
CA GLY A 16 14.37 -40.02 -8.17
C GLY A 16 14.88 -38.72 -8.84
N GLN A 17 14.32 -37.58 -8.54
CA GLN A 17 14.68 -36.29 -9.13
C GLN A 17 15.55 -35.47 -8.15
N GLY A 18 16.61 -34.87 -8.64
CA GLY A 18 17.34 -33.82 -7.96
C GLY A 18 16.61 -32.46 -8.05
N ILE A 19 17.22 -31.40 -7.48
CA ILE A 19 16.59 -30.06 -7.39
C ILE A 19 16.10 -29.51 -8.74
N ALA A 20 16.89 -29.64 -9.79
CA ALA A 20 16.52 -29.09 -11.11
C ALA A 20 15.28 -29.77 -11.70
N GLY A 21 15.24 -31.11 -11.68
CA GLY A 21 14.07 -31.84 -12.14
C GLY A 21 12.84 -31.61 -11.28
N PHE A 22 13.03 -31.55 -9.96
CA PHE A 22 11.94 -31.30 -9.03
C PHE A 22 11.30 -29.90 -9.24
N LEU A 23 12.09 -28.84 -9.47
CA LEU A 23 11.58 -27.51 -9.76
C LEU A 23 10.96 -27.41 -11.17
N ALA A 24 11.54 -28.10 -12.16
CA ALA A 24 10.99 -28.12 -13.53
C ALA A 24 9.58 -28.73 -13.58
N ASP A 25 9.35 -29.81 -12.82
CA ASP A 25 8.05 -30.47 -12.75
C ASP A 25 7.03 -29.75 -11.84
N ASN A 26 7.50 -28.83 -10.98
CA ASN A 26 6.66 -28.10 -10.03
C ASN A 26 6.94 -26.58 -10.16
N GLY A 27 6.70 -26.00 -11.32
CA GLY A 27 7.02 -24.59 -11.62
C GLY A 27 6.33 -23.58 -10.71
N ASP A 28 5.17 -23.91 -10.17
CA ASP A 28 4.39 -23.10 -9.22
C ASP A 28 5.09 -22.91 -7.87
N ILE A 29 6.02 -23.79 -7.51
CA ILE A 29 6.75 -23.66 -6.24
C ILE A 29 8.05 -22.88 -6.37
N VAL A 30 8.48 -22.46 -7.56
CA VAL A 30 9.79 -21.80 -7.76
C VAL A 30 9.83 -20.46 -7.00
N VAL A 31 8.84 -19.61 -7.19
CA VAL A 31 8.77 -18.30 -6.51
C VAL A 31 8.65 -18.47 -4.98
N PRO A 32 7.74 -19.29 -4.43
CA PRO A 32 7.74 -19.60 -3.00
C PRO A 32 9.07 -20.20 -2.48
N PHE A 33 9.74 -21.03 -3.28
CA PHE A 33 11.04 -21.60 -2.89
C PHE A 33 12.12 -20.54 -2.73
N LEU A 34 12.19 -19.55 -3.63
CA LEU A 34 13.15 -18.45 -3.54
C LEU A 34 12.97 -17.65 -2.25
N VAL A 35 11.72 -17.30 -1.93
CA VAL A 35 11.38 -16.61 -0.68
C VAL A 35 11.73 -17.45 0.54
N TYR A 36 11.34 -18.72 0.55
CA TYR A 36 11.65 -19.63 1.65
C TYR A 36 13.16 -19.73 1.88
N LYS A 37 13.93 -19.93 0.80
CA LYS A 37 15.39 -20.01 0.84
C LYS A 37 16.01 -18.75 1.43
N ASP A 38 15.64 -17.56 0.94
CA ASP A 38 16.17 -16.28 1.39
C ASP A 38 15.92 -16.06 2.89
N LEU A 39 14.69 -16.32 3.35
CA LEU A 39 14.36 -16.21 4.77
C LEU A 39 15.14 -17.18 5.64
N ARG A 40 15.36 -18.42 5.19
CA ARG A 40 16.19 -19.41 5.88
C ARG A 40 17.65 -18.98 5.93
N ASP A 41 18.18 -18.42 4.84
CA ASP A 41 19.55 -17.91 4.78
C ASP A 41 19.76 -16.70 5.71
N ARG A 42 18.71 -15.89 5.91
CA ARG A 42 18.69 -14.80 6.91
C ARG A 42 18.54 -15.29 8.36
N GLY A 43 18.35 -16.59 8.57
CA GLY A 43 18.31 -17.23 9.89
C GLY A 43 16.93 -17.28 10.55
N PHE A 44 15.85 -17.01 9.79
CA PHE A 44 14.50 -17.23 10.30
C PHE A 44 14.14 -18.71 10.30
N TYR A 45 13.37 -19.14 11.30
CA TYR A 45 12.63 -20.38 11.18
C TYR A 45 11.34 -20.07 10.40
N VAL A 46 11.10 -20.81 9.33
CA VAL A 46 9.98 -20.56 8.40
C VAL A 46 9.11 -21.81 8.30
N SER A 47 7.83 -21.65 8.55
CA SER A 47 6.83 -22.71 8.40
C SER A 47 5.82 -22.37 7.30
N PRO A 48 5.26 -23.34 6.59
CA PRO A 48 4.10 -23.10 5.75
C PRO A 48 2.92 -22.57 6.60
N ALA A 49 2.23 -21.56 6.08
CA ALA A 49 1.02 -21.05 6.71
C ALA A 49 -0.16 -22.00 6.36
N ARG A 50 -0.39 -22.96 7.23
CA ARG A 50 -1.46 -23.97 7.08
C ARG A 50 -2.42 -23.91 8.25
N GLU A 51 -3.70 -24.11 7.95
CA GLU A 51 -4.72 -24.26 8.97
C GLU A 51 -4.36 -25.38 9.96
N GLY A 52 -4.51 -25.12 11.24
CA GLY A 52 -4.13 -26.04 12.32
C GLY A 52 -2.62 -26.06 12.67
N TRP A 53 -1.76 -25.36 11.88
CA TRP A 53 -0.34 -25.20 12.17
C TRP A 53 0.00 -23.82 12.70
N VAL A 54 -0.75 -22.82 12.25
CA VAL A 54 -0.62 -21.42 12.68
C VAL A 54 -2.01 -20.81 12.88
N ASP A 55 -2.10 -19.88 13.80
CA ASP A 55 -3.30 -19.08 13.98
C ASP A 55 -3.43 -18.13 12.79
N ASP A 56 -4.63 -18.05 12.20
CA ASP A 56 -4.97 -17.17 11.10
C ASP A 56 -3.97 -17.24 9.91
N PRO A 57 -3.94 -18.35 9.17
CA PRO A 57 -3.05 -18.51 8.01
C PRO A 57 -3.50 -17.72 6.79
N GLU A 58 -4.65 -17.05 6.84
CA GLU A 58 -5.30 -16.46 5.67
C GLU A 58 -4.41 -15.45 4.95
N GLY A 59 -4.26 -15.62 3.65
CA GLY A 59 -3.46 -14.75 2.80
C GLY A 59 -1.95 -14.92 2.89
N ALA A 60 -1.42 -15.72 3.83
CA ALA A 60 0.00 -15.99 3.94
C ALA A 60 0.39 -17.33 3.26
N ALA A 61 1.57 -17.36 2.63
CA ALA A 61 2.21 -18.58 2.17
C ALA A 61 3.08 -19.21 3.26
N PHE A 62 3.74 -18.35 4.04
CA PHE A 62 4.64 -18.73 5.12
C PHE A 62 4.41 -17.87 6.36
N VAL A 63 4.81 -18.43 7.50
CA VAL A 63 5.07 -17.66 8.72
C VAL A 63 6.54 -17.76 9.08
N ALA A 64 7.11 -16.66 9.54
CA ALA A 64 8.45 -16.62 10.08
C ALA A 64 8.39 -16.42 11.59
N HIS A 65 9.17 -17.19 12.31
CA HIS A 65 9.27 -17.15 13.77
C HIS A 65 10.45 -16.28 14.19
N PRO A 66 10.44 -15.69 15.40
CA PRO A 66 11.57 -14.99 15.95
C PRO A 66 12.85 -15.85 15.95
N ARG A 67 14.00 -15.21 15.97
CA ARG A 67 15.28 -15.95 16.08
C ARG A 67 15.35 -16.71 17.38
N GLY A 68 15.56 -18.02 17.26
CA GLY A 68 15.60 -18.93 18.41
C GLY A 68 14.30 -19.67 18.67
N ASP A 69 13.19 -19.18 18.13
CA ASP A 69 11.87 -19.81 18.25
C ASP A 69 11.56 -20.65 17.01
N GLY A 70 10.65 -21.60 17.18
CA GLY A 70 10.11 -22.43 16.12
C GLY A 70 8.59 -22.54 16.19
N PRO A 71 7.97 -23.34 15.31
CA PRO A 71 6.51 -23.47 15.26
C PRO A 71 5.89 -24.01 16.55
N TRP A 72 6.68 -24.68 17.40
CA TRP A 72 6.24 -25.23 18.69
C TRP A 72 6.18 -24.17 19.81
N ASP A 73 6.78 -23.00 19.61
CA ASP A 73 6.82 -21.93 20.63
C ASP A 73 5.59 -21.01 20.52
N GLY A 74 4.75 -21.18 19.49
CA GLY A 74 3.49 -20.45 19.30
C GLY A 74 3.66 -18.97 18.93
N THR A 75 4.89 -18.51 18.70
CA THR A 75 5.18 -17.11 18.35
C THR A 75 5.33 -16.96 16.84
N VAL A 76 4.57 -16.06 16.23
CA VAL A 76 4.70 -15.67 14.82
C VAL A 76 5.20 -14.23 14.80
N GLN A 77 6.35 -14.00 14.14
CA GLN A 77 6.89 -12.66 13.97
C GLN A 77 6.36 -12.00 12.71
N TYR A 78 6.30 -12.75 11.61
CA TYR A 78 5.83 -12.25 10.32
C TYR A 78 4.93 -13.27 9.62
N ARG A 79 3.83 -12.79 9.06
CA ARG A 79 3.04 -13.51 8.07
C ARG A 79 3.50 -13.05 6.69
N ILE A 80 3.83 -13.97 5.81
CA ILE A 80 4.49 -13.65 4.55
C ILE A 80 3.63 -14.12 3.39
N ARG A 81 3.21 -13.18 2.56
CA ARG A 81 2.50 -13.39 1.31
C ARG A 81 3.48 -13.31 0.15
N VAL A 82 3.56 -14.36 -0.63
CA VAL A 82 4.48 -14.43 -1.77
C VAL A 82 3.76 -13.97 -3.03
N LEU A 83 4.37 -13.07 -3.77
CA LEU A 83 3.82 -12.47 -4.99
C LEU A 83 4.90 -12.40 -6.07
N GLY A 84 4.51 -12.64 -7.32
CA GLY A 84 5.30 -12.19 -8.46
C GLY A 84 5.08 -10.69 -8.70
N GLU A 85 6.01 -10.01 -9.34
CA GLU A 85 5.97 -8.55 -9.57
C GLU A 85 4.70 -8.05 -10.27
N ARG A 86 4.07 -8.89 -11.10
CA ARG A 86 2.86 -8.57 -11.86
C ARG A 86 1.55 -8.99 -11.18
N ALA A 87 1.65 -9.51 -9.95
CA ALA A 87 0.47 -9.93 -9.22
C ALA A 87 -0.37 -8.72 -8.79
N SER A 88 -1.68 -8.82 -8.96
CA SER A 88 -2.62 -7.82 -8.46
C SER A 88 -3.04 -8.18 -7.04
N VAL A 89 -3.03 -7.19 -6.16
CA VAL A 89 -3.46 -7.31 -4.78
C VAL A 89 -4.55 -6.29 -4.50
N THR A 90 -5.65 -6.70 -3.88
CA THR A 90 -6.69 -5.78 -3.43
C THR A 90 -6.33 -5.23 -2.05
N LEU A 91 -6.70 -3.98 -1.77
CA LEU A 91 -6.43 -3.36 -0.46
C LEU A 91 -7.05 -4.15 0.68
N ASP A 92 -8.27 -4.62 0.51
CA ASP A 92 -8.99 -5.41 1.53
C ASP A 92 -8.28 -6.72 1.91
N SER A 93 -7.39 -7.20 1.04
CA SER A 93 -6.65 -8.46 1.25
C SER A 93 -5.25 -8.24 1.82
N LEU A 94 -4.82 -6.99 2.06
CA LEU A 94 -3.46 -6.73 2.53
C LEU A 94 -3.28 -7.13 3.99
N GLY A 95 -4.12 -6.66 4.88
CA GLY A 95 -4.00 -6.97 6.30
C GLY A 95 -2.63 -6.68 6.91
N ASP A 96 -2.30 -7.33 8.03
CA ASP A 96 -0.98 -7.25 8.69
C ASP A 96 -0.06 -8.36 8.18
N VAL A 97 0.51 -8.14 7.01
CA VAL A 97 1.40 -9.11 6.35
C VAL A 97 2.68 -8.45 5.82
N VAL A 98 3.66 -9.28 5.53
CA VAL A 98 4.84 -8.92 4.73
C VAL A 98 4.63 -9.46 3.32
N LEU A 99 4.59 -8.58 2.33
CA LEU A 99 4.60 -8.98 0.93
C LEU A 99 6.03 -9.27 0.52
N ALA A 100 6.28 -10.50 0.10
CA ALA A 100 7.54 -10.91 -0.54
C ALA A 100 7.32 -10.90 -2.05
N VAL A 101 7.77 -9.85 -2.71
CA VAL A 101 7.66 -9.67 -4.17
C VAL A 101 8.92 -10.19 -4.82
N VAL A 102 8.75 -11.06 -5.80
CA VAL A 102 9.85 -11.63 -6.60
C VAL A 102 9.69 -11.16 -8.03
N ASP A 103 10.72 -10.51 -8.57
CA ASP A 103 10.74 -10.02 -9.94
C ASP A 103 11.26 -11.06 -10.95
N GLU A 104 11.39 -10.65 -12.22
CA GLU A 104 11.83 -11.52 -13.31
C GLU A 104 13.32 -11.92 -13.19
N GLU A 105 14.14 -11.11 -12.53
CA GLU A 105 15.54 -11.38 -12.22
C GLU A 105 15.74 -12.21 -10.97
N SER A 106 14.65 -12.61 -10.31
CA SER A 106 14.63 -13.32 -9.02
C SER A 106 15.15 -12.49 -7.84
N GLU A 107 15.12 -11.17 -7.94
CA GLU A 107 15.35 -10.28 -6.82
C GLU A 107 14.13 -10.26 -5.88
N LEU A 108 14.38 -10.17 -4.60
CA LEU A 108 13.34 -10.20 -3.57
C LEU A 108 13.21 -8.85 -2.87
N THR A 109 12.00 -8.31 -2.92
CA THR A 109 11.64 -7.10 -2.16
C THR A 109 10.62 -7.46 -1.10
N TYR A 110 10.87 -7.06 0.14
CA TYR A 110 9.93 -7.26 1.26
C TYR A 110 9.27 -5.93 1.65
N LEU A 111 7.95 -5.90 1.59
CA LEU A 111 7.14 -4.75 1.94
C LEU A 111 6.24 -5.11 3.13
N ARG A 112 6.42 -4.45 4.24
CA ARG A 112 5.51 -4.61 5.38
C ARG A 112 4.26 -3.78 5.14
N THR A 113 3.10 -4.39 5.33
CA THR A 113 1.80 -3.73 5.33
C THR A 113 1.19 -3.83 6.73
N ASP A 114 0.57 -2.76 7.17
CA ASP A 114 -0.19 -2.68 8.42
C ASP A 114 -1.40 -1.78 8.23
N VAL A 115 -2.40 -1.98 9.06
CA VAL A 115 -3.55 -1.07 9.14
C VAL A 115 -3.27 -0.07 10.25
N PRO A 116 -2.96 1.19 9.92
CA PRO A 116 -2.67 2.18 10.94
C PRO A 116 -3.93 2.51 11.75
N GLU A 117 -3.79 2.59 13.07
CA GLU A 117 -4.81 3.22 13.90
C GLU A 117 -4.69 4.74 13.75
N ILE A 118 -5.54 5.31 12.91
CA ILE A 118 -5.62 6.75 12.71
C ILE A 118 -6.58 7.30 13.76
N THR A 119 -6.06 8.04 14.72
CA THR A 119 -6.84 8.72 15.75
C THR A 119 -6.46 10.19 15.79
N GLY A 120 -7.43 11.04 16.06
CA GLY A 120 -7.21 12.47 16.20
C GLY A 120 -8.20 13.27 15.35
N THR A 121 -8.24 14.55 15.63
CA THR A 121 -8.97 15.55 14.84
C THR A 121 -8.02 16.67 14.49
N SER A 122 -8.00 17.11 13.25
CA SER A 122 -7.27 18.31 12.86
C SER A 122 -8.25 19.35 12.34
N SER A 123 -7.99 20.62 12.68
CA SER A 123 -8.70 21.76 12.12
C SER A 123 -7.68 22.74 11.56
N ALA A 124 -7.79 23.07 10.30
CA ALA A 124 -6.97 24.09 9.67
C ALA A 124 -7.30 25.50 10.20
N GLY A 125 -8.42 25.66 10.93
CA GLY A 125 -8.91 26.95 11.42
C GLY A 125 -9.24 27.90 10.27
N ILE A 126 -9.89 27.37 9.24
CA ILE A 126 -10.41 28.14 8.10
C ILE A 126 -11.83 28.52 8.45
N ASP A 127 -12.10 29.82 8.54
CA ASP A 127 -13.40 30.37 8.86
C ASP A 127 -14.14 30.77 7.56
N GLY A 128 -15.11 29.96 7.18
CA GLY A 128 -16.00 30.21 6.03
C GLY A 128 -15.38 29.87 4.67
N PRO A 129 -16.18 29.98 3.61
CA PRO A 129 -15.74 29.58 2.28
C PRO A 129 -14.74 30.58 1.69
N ILE A 130 -13.66 30.04 1.15
CA ILE A 130 -12.66 30.76 0.37
C ILE A 130 -13.16 30.89 -1.07
N GLU A 131 -13.03 32.06 -1.68
CA GLU A 131 -13.32 32.23 -3.09
C GLU A 131 -12.27 31.58 -3.97
N GLY A 132 -12.69 30.67 -4.85
CA GLY A 132 -11.84 29.97 -5.80
C GLY A 132 -12.31 30.11 -7.23
N HIS A 133 -11.39 30.12 -8.18
CA HIS A 133 -11.66 30.17 -9.62
C HIS A 133 -11.27 28.81 -10.23
N LEU A 134 -12.28 28.06 -10.69
CA LEU A 134 -12.06 26.77 -11.34
C LEU A 134 -11.44 26.97 -12.72
N LEU A 135 -10.25 26.43 -12.91
CA LEU A 135 -9.52 26.37 -14.17
C LEU A 135 -9.63 24.97 -14.79
N GLU A 136 -8.86 24.73 -15.83
CA GLU A 136 -8.91 23.47 -16.56
C GLU A 136 -8.49 22.26 -15.72
N ASP A 137 -7.42 22.40 -14.91
CA ASP A 137 -6.82 21.31 -14.15
C ASP A 137 -6.62 21.62 -12.65
N ARG A 138 -7.04 22.80 -12.19
CA ARG A 138 -6.84 23.28 -10.82
C ARG A 138 -7.86 24.35 -10.43
N VAL A 139 -7.84 24.72 -9.16
CA VAL A 139 -8.56 25.90 -8.65
C VAL A 139 -7.56 26.92 -8.14
N LEU A 140 -7.76 28.19 -8.47
CA LEU A 140 -6.92 29.29 -8.04
C LEU A 140 -7.68 30.15 -7.01
N CYS A 141 -7.06 30.34 -5.84
CA CYS A 141 -7.50 31.22 -4.78
C CYS A 141 -6.53 32.41 -4.72
N TRP A 142 -7.02 33.64 -5.00
CA TRP A 142 -6.15 34.81 -5.09
C TRP A 142 -5.70 35.35 -3.74
N THR A 143 -6.58 35.36 -2.76
CA THR A 143 -6.32 35.90 -1.42
C THR A 143 -6.88 34.98 -0.34
N PRO A 144 -6.44 33.71 -0.29
CA PRO A 144 -6.91 32.80 0.74
C PRO A 144 -6.33 33.20 2.12
N PRO A 145 -6.99 32.79 3.21
CA PRO A 145 -6.41 32.98 4.53
C PRO A 145 -5.11 32.19 4.66
N PRO A 146 -4.07 32.70 5.33
CA PRO A 146 -2.79 32.00 5.50
C PRO A 146 -2.94 30.58 6.07
N ALA A 147 -3.99 30.35 6.86
CA ALA A 147 -4.32 29.06 7.43
C ALA A 147 -4.52 27.96 6.38
N LEU A 148 -4.97 28.29 5.17
CA LEU A 148 -5.16 27.33 4.09
C LEU A 148 -3.84 26.59 3.78
N TYR A 149 -2.77 27.32 3.60
CA TYR A 149 -1.46 26.78 3.27
C TYR A 149 -0.62 26.42 4.51
N GLU A 150 -0.53 27.34 5.48
CA GLU A 150 0.42 27.21 6.60
C GLU A 150 0.01 26.17 7.64
N ARG A 151 -1.28 25.96 7.86
CA ARG A 151 -1.82 25.00 8.84
C ARG A 151 -2.58 23.85 8.20
N GLY A 152 -3.35 24.14 7.15
CA GLY A 152 -4.11 23.13 6.42
C GLY A 152 -3.27 22.34 5.44
N PHE A 153 -2.10 22.87 5.04
CA PHE A 153 -1.23 22.26 4.02
C PHE A 153 -1.97 21.99 2.71
N TYR A 154 -2.93 22.84 2.35
CA TYR A 154 -3.65 22.75 1.10
C TYR A 154 -2.97 23.58 0.02
N GLY A 155 -2.83 22.99 -1.16
CA GLY A 155 -2.34 23.66 -2.35
C GLY A 155 -0.87 24.02 -2.32
N GLN A 156 -0.52 24.88 -3.26
CA GLN A 156 0.82 25.43 -3.42
C GLN A 156 0.74 26.93 -3.71
N ARG A 157 1.56 27.74 -3.07
CA ARG A 157 1.71 29.17 -3.43
C ARG A 157 2.20 29.30 -4.86
N MET A 158 1.67 30.28 -5.58
CA MET A 158 2.10 30.54 -6.97
C MET A 158 3.50 31.15 -7.02
N ASP A 159 3.85 31.98 -6.06
CA ASP A 159 5.18 32.54 -5.90
C ASP A 159 5.51 32.70 -4.40
N ARG A 160 6.77 32.95 -4.06
CA ARG A 160 7.25 33.15 -2.68
C ARG A 160 6.62 34.35 -2.00
N ASP A 161 6.40 35.42 -2.78
CA ASP A 161 5.93 36.71 -2.29
C ASP A 161 4.44 36.96 -2.61
N ASP A 162 3.74 35.93 -3.14
CA ASP A 162 2.32 36.02 -3.49
C ASP A 162 1.48 35.20 -2.51
N ASP A 163 0.34 35.74 -2.11
CA ASP A 163 -0.63 35.06 -1.27
C ASP A 163 -1.51 34.08 -2.06
N ALA A 164 -1.48 34.14 -3.40
CA ALA A 164 -2.27 33.28 -4.25
C ALA A 164 -1.86 31.82 -4.12
N VAL A 165 -2.85 30.95 -3.91
CA VAL A 165 -2.68 29.50 -3.77
C VAL A 165 -3.42 28.78 -4.87
N GLN A 166 -2.76 27.85 -5.52
CA GLN A 166 -3.35 26.91 -6.46
C GLN A 166 -3.64 25.57 -5.74
N LEU A 167 -4.88 25.11 -5.86
CA LEU A 167 -5.35 23.84 -5.35
C LEU A 167 -5.45 22.82 -6.49
N SER A 168 -5.07 21.58 -6.23
CA SER A 168 -5.45 20.48 -7.12
C SER A 168 -6.97 20.31 -7.14
N LEU A 169 -7.52 19.71 -8.21
CA LEU A 169 -8.95 19.41 -8.26
C LEU A 169 -9.41 18.52 -7.10
N LEU A 170 -8.52 17.66 -6.61
CA LEU A 170 -8.79 16.78 -5.47
C LEU A 170 -8.96 17.57 -4.16
N GLU A 171 -8.02 18.46 -3.84
CA GLU A 171 -8.08 19.34 -2.66
C GLU A 171 -9.28 20.27 -2.74
N ALA A 172 -9.50 20.83 -3.93
CA ALA A 172 -10.64 21.72 -4.16
C ALA A 172 -11.99 21.00 -3.98
N ALA A 173 -12.14 19.78 -4.48
CA ALA A 173 -13.36 18.99 -4.30
C ALA A 173 -13.60 18.63 -2.83
N TYR A 174 -12.55 18.32 -2.08
CA TYR A 174 -12.64 18.11 -0.64
C TYR A 174 -13.08 19.38 0.09
N LEU A 175 -12.36 20.47 -0.08
CA LEU A 175 -12.67 21.75 0.58
C LEU A 175 -14.07 22.30 0.23
N ALA A 176 -14.51 22.14 -1.02
CA ALA A 176 -15.85 22.52 -1.44
C ALA A 176 -16.93 21.60 -0.82
N GLY A 177 -16.64 20.31 -0.69
CA GLY A 177 -17.50 19.35 0.01
C GLY A 177 -17.70 19.68 1.49
N GLU A 178 -16.64 20.18 2.15
CA GLU A 178 -16.67 20.65 3.53
C GLU A 178 -17.23 22.08 3.68
N GLY A 179 -17.64 22.74 2.59
CA GLY A 179 -18.15 24.11 2.61
C GLY A 179 -17.08 25.17 2.85
N LEU A 180 -15.80 24.83 2.73
CA LEU A 180 -14.65 25.73 2.96
C LEU A 180 -14.16 26.40 1.67
N LEU A 181 -14.66 26.01 0.52
CA LEU A 181 -14.33 26.59 -0.79
C LEU A 181 -15.60 26.85 -1.61
N ALA A 182 -15.71 28.03 -2.17
CA ALA A 182 -16.76 28.42 -3.10
C ALA A 182 -16.16 28.61 -4.49
N VAL A 183 -16.72 27.94 -5.50
CA VAL A 183 -16.41 28.14 -6.93
C VAL A 183 -17.70 28.24 -7.71
N ASP A 184 -17.64 28.85 -8.90
CA ASP A 184 -18.77 28.84 -9.82
C ASP A 184 -19.15 27.41 -10.23
N GLY A 185 -20.42 27.06 -10.07
CA GLY A 185 -20.94 25.71 -10.30
C GLY A 185 -20.74 24.74 -9.13
N GLY A 186 -20.13 25.18 -8.01
CA GLY A 186 -20.03 24.41 -6.78
C GLY A 186 -19.17 23.16 -6.86
N THR A 187 -19.31 22.27 -5.88
CA THR A 187 -18.57 21.01 -5.77
C THR A 187 -18.74 20.13 -7.01
N GLU A 188 -19.94 20.09 -7.59
CA GLU A 188 -20.23 19.27 -8.77
C GLU A 188 -19.39 19.67 -9.99
N ALA A 189 -19.15 20.97 -10.20
CA ALA A 189 -18.32 21.47 -11.28
C ALA A 189 -16.85 21.00 -11.13
N ILE A 190 -16.33 21.03 -9.90
CA ILE A 190 -14.96 20.57 -9.60
C ILE A 190 -14.86 19.05 -9.82
N GLU A 191 -15.78 18.27 -9.28
CA GLU A 191 -15.77 16.81 -9.43
C GLU A 191 -15.94 16.38 -10.90
N SER A 192 -16.83 17.05 -11.65
CA SER A 192 -16.99 16.82 -13.09
C SER A 192 -15.67 17.08 -13.83
N ARG A 193 -15.00 18.18 -13.50
CA ARG A 193 -13.69 18.51 -14.09
C ARG A 193 -12.65 17.48 -13.72
N GLY A 194 -12.61 17.03 -12.46
CA GLY A 194 -11.72 15.99 -11.99
C GLY A 194 -11.88 14.68 -12.77
N ARG A 195 -13.11 14.27 -13.02
CA ARG A 195 -13.40 13.09 -13.86
C ARG A 195 -12.99 13.25 -15.32
N VAL A 196 -13.07 14.46 -15.86
CA VAL A 196 -12.55 14.74 -17.21
C VAL A 196 -11.04 14.62 -17.29
N VAL A 197 -10.31 15.10 -16.27
CA VAL A 197 -8.84 15.10 -16.24
C VAL A 197 -8.27 13.74 -15.87
N GLU A 198 -8.84 13.05 -14.86
CA GLU A 198 -8.26 11.83 -14.28
C GLU A 198 -9.09 10.55 -14.56
N GLY A 199 -10.26 10.67 -15.17
CA GLY A 199 -11.18 9.54 -15.38
C GLY A 199 -11.72 8.98 -14.06
N GLU A 200 -12.01 7.68 -14.05
CA GLU A 200 -12.55 6.97 -12.87
C GLU A 200 -11.61 6.98 -11.65
N ARG A 201 -10.33 7.31 -11.85
CA ARG A 201 -9.36 7.38 -10.75
C ARG A 201 -9.65 8.52 -9.79
N PHE A 202 -10.28 9.61 -10.28
CA PHE A 202 -10.58 10.78 -9.48
C PHE A 202 -11.47 10.44 -8.28
N ASP A 203 -12.59 9.75 -8.50
CA ASP A 203 -13.55 9.42 -7.44
C ASP A 203 -12.94 8.51 -6.36
N ARG A 204 -12.12 7.54 -6.76
CA ARG A 204 -11.38 6.67 -5.83
C ARG A 204 -10.38 7.47 -4.99
N ARG A 205 -9.63 8.37 -5.62
CA ARG A 205 -8.67 9.24 -4.92
C ARG A 205 -9.38 10.18 -3.96
N LEU A 206 -10.51 10.75 -4.36
CA LEU A 206 -11.29 11.65 -3.51
C LEU A 206 -11.84 10.92 -2.27
N THR A 207 -12.30 9.69 -2.43
CA THR A 207 -12.75 8.85 -1.30
C THR A 207 -11.62 8.62 -0.29
N VAL A 208 -10.43 8.22 -0.78
CA VAL A 208 -9.26 8.03 0.09
C VAL A 208 -8.81 9.35 0.72
N TYR A 209 -8.81 10.44 -0.05
CA TYR A 209 -8.39 11.75 0.45
C TYR A 209 -9.31 12.25 1.58
N ARG A 210 -10.62 12.08 1.44
CA ARG A 210 -11.59 12.38 2.51
C ARG A 210 -11.28 11.56 3.76
N ALA A 211 -11.16 10.24 3.65
CA ALA A 211 -10.89 9.37 4.78
C ALA A 211 -9.56 9.65 5.50
N LEU A 212 -8.59 10.29 4.84
CA LEU A 212 -7.32 10.67 5.45
C LEU A 212 -7.33 12.09 6.06
N ARG A 213 -8.33 12.90 5.71
CA ARG A 213 -8.47 14.28 6.22
C ARG A 213 -9.49 14.42 7.35
N ASP A 214 -10.47 13.53 7.40
CA ASP A 214 -11.50 13.43 8.45
C ASP A 214 -10.96 12.73 9.69
#